data_b840045320d7ec342199afa447611fd9
#
_entry.id   b840045320d7ec342199afa447611fd9
#
_cell.length_a   1.000
_cell.length_b   1.000
_cell.length_c   1.000
_cell.angle_alpha   90.00
_cell.angle_beta   90.00
_cell.angle_gamma   90.00
#
_symmetry.space_group_name_H-M   'P 1'
#
loop_
_entity.id
_entity.type
_entity.pdbx_description
1 polymer ?
#
loop_
_entity_poly.entity_id
_entity_poly.type
_entity_poly.pdbx_seq_one_letter_code
_entity_poly.pdbx_strand_id
1 'polypeptide(L)'
;MNKKRILALTLCSALSLSLLSGCDTGSGKPADNDGNQAVSDSSAASGKESVDVPEIEGYSLLWNDEFNGDKLDTTCWQYDPHEPGWTNSELQEYTTSEENVFTKDGLLHLKAIKTKDENGIDYYTSGKVKGQNLKDFMYGKVVVRAKVPEGQGLWPAIWMMPTDEEHYGQWPKCGEIDIMETLGHETEKAYGTLHYGEPHGEQQGTYVLEDGETFASDFHEFSVEWEPGEFRWYIDGNLYHTVND
;
A
#
# COMPACT_ATOMS: atom_id res chain seq x y z
N MET A 1 16.13 23.98 -16.89
CA MET A 1 15.88 22.56 -17.17
C MET A 1 14.71 22.17 -16.27
N ASN A 2 13.51 21.96 -16.85
CA ASN A 2 12.35 21.50 -16.05
C ASN A 2 12.61 20.06 -15.61
N LYS A 3 12.96 19.87 -14.34
CA LYS A 3 13.03 18.53 -13.74
C LYS A 3 11.59 18.06 -13.56
N LYS A 4 11.16 17.05 -14.31
CA LYS A 4 9.90 16.37 -14.06
C LYS A 4 10.03 15.61 -12.74
N ARG A 5 9.17 15.92 -11.79
CA ARG A 5 9.06 15.18 -10.51
C ARG A 5 8.23 13.92 -10.76
N ILE A 6 8.48 12.88 -9.99
CA ILE A 6 7.86 11.56 -10.15
C ILE A 6 6.86 11.36 -9.00
N LEU A 7 5.69 10.82 -9.31
CA LEU A 7 4.62 10.55 -8.36
C LEU A 7 4.18 9.09 -8.44
N ALA A 8 4.13 8.41 -7.30
CA ALA A 8 3.40 7.17 -7.12
C ALA A 8 2.18 7.47 -6.24
N LEU A 9 0.98 7.11 -6.68
CA LEU A 9 -0.26 7.41 -5.99
C LEU A 9 -1.11 6.14 -5.85
N THR A 10 -1.63 5.90 -4.67
CA THR A 10 -2.58 4.84 -4.38
C THR A 10 -3.84 5.47 -3.81
N LEU A 11 -4.95 5.42 -4.54
CA LEU A 11 -6.23 5.99 -4.12
C LEU A 11 -7.30 4.89 -4.04
N CYS A 12 -8.03 4.83 -2.95
CA CYS A 12 -9.15 3.90 -2.78
C CYS A 12 -10.46 4.69 -2.66
N SER A 13 -11.37 4.53 -3.63
CA SER A 13 -12.69 5.17 -3.60
C SER A 13 -13.77 4.20 -3.12
N ALA A 14 -14.47 4.53 -2.03
CA ALA A 14 -15.67 3.82 -1.60
C ALA A 14 -16.90 4.39 -2.33
N LEU A 15 -17.53 3.58 -3.20
CA LEU A 15 -18.83 3.92 -3.81
C LEU A 15 -19.94 3.24 -3.02
N SER A 16 -20.83 4.02 -2.43
CA SER A 16 -22.08 3.53 -1.82
C SER A 16 -23.14 3.32 -2.89
N LEU A 17 -23.53 2.06 -3.14
CA LEU A 17 -24.60 1.69 -4.07
C LEU A 17 -25.95 1.62 -3.35
N SER A 18 -26.89 2.50 -3.71
CA SER A 18 -28.28 2.44 -3.27
C SER A 18 -29.08 1.50 -4.19
N LEU A 19 -29.64 0.43 -3.61
CA LEU A 19 -30.52 -0.51 -4.27
C LEU A 19 -31.89 0.11 -4.54
N LEU A 20 -32.34 0.10 -5.78
CA LEU A 20 -33.73 0.26 -6.16
C LEU A 20 -34.25 -1.05 -6.77
N SER A 21 -35.22 -1.67 -6.10
CA SER A 21 -35.98 -2.83 -6.56
C SER A 21 -37.00 -2.42 -7.62
N GLY A 22 -37.06 -3.18 -8.71
CA GLY A 22 -38.17 -3.12 -9.64
C GLY A 22 -38.42 -4.50 -10.25
N CYS A 23 -39.50 -5.17 -9.83
CA CYS A 23 -40.02 -6.36 -10.52
C CYS A 23 -40.80 -5.96 -11.75
N ASP A 24 -40.63 -6.66 -12.87
CA ASP A 24 -41.78 -6.96 -13.72
C ASP A 24 -41.61 -8.26 -14.51
N THR A 25 -42.73 -8.98 -14.68
CA THR A 25 -42.89 -10.32 -15.25
C THR A 25 -43.39 -10.24 -16.70
N GLY A 26 -42.89 -11.09 -17.59
CA GLY A 26 -43.49 -11.24 -18.91
C GLY A 26 -42.91 -12.38 -19.75
N SER A 27 -43.70 -13.41 -19.94
CA SER A 27 -43.48 -14.64 -20.69
C SER A 27 -43.57 -14.47 -22.22
N GLY A 28 -42.81 -15.25 -22.98
CA GLY A 28 -43.05 -15.48 -24.43
C GLY A 28 -41.92 -16.19 -25.16
N LYS A 29 -42.15 -17.40 -25.61
CA LYS A 29 -41.33 -18.24 -26.52
C LYS A 29 -42.11 -18.41 -27.84
N PRO A 30 -41.56 -19.06 -28.91
CA PRO A 30 -40.29 -18.96 -29.62
C PRO A 30 -40.48 -18.74 -31.16
N ALA A 31 -39.43 -18.56 -31.95
CA ALA A 31 -39.35 -19.00 -33.34
C ALA A 31 -37.90 -19.01 -33.86
N ASP A 32 -37.54 -20.12 -34.54
CA ASP A 32 -36.30 -20.42 -35.23
C ASP A 32 -36.00 -19.47 -36.37
N ASN A 33 -34.71 -19.21 -36.64
CA ASN A 33 -34.16 -19.29 -38.01
C ASN A 33 -32.63 -19.35 -38.07
N ASP A 34 -32.12 -20.23 -38.95
CA ASP A 34 -30.73 -20.45 -39.32
C ASP A 34 -30.05 -19.24 -39.96
N GLY A 35 -28.74 -19.09 -39.71
CA GLY A 35 -27.89 -18.14 -40.40
C GLY A 35 -26.43 -18.18 -39.98
N ASN A 36 -25.66 -19.02 -40.62
CA ASN A 36 -24.20 -19.16 -40.52
C ASN A 36 -23.50 -17.82 -40.77
N GLN A 37 -22.73 -17.30 -39.83
CA GLN A 37 -21.69 -16.32 -40.10
C GLN A 37 -20.51 -16.39 -39.10
N ALA A 38 -19.34 -16.20 -39.67
CA ALA A 38 -17.99 -16.38 -39.19
C ALA A 38 -17.73 -15.89 -37.77
N VAL A 39 -17.03 -16.73 -36.99
CA VAL A 39 -16.42 -16.41 -35.71
C VAL A 39 -15.28 -15.42 -35.93
N SER A 40 -15.47 -14.16 -35.64
CA SER A 40 -14.38 -13.23 -35.41
C SER A 40 -14.05 -13.28 -33.91
N ASP A 41 -12.89 -13.80 -33.64
CA ASP A 41 -12.28 -13.86 -32.32
C ASP A 41 -11.97 -12.42 -31.84
N SER A 42 -12.91 -11.81 -31.14
CA SER A 42 -12.68 -10.58 -30.41
C SER A 42 -12.33 -10.96 -28.97
N SER A 43 -11.04 -11.05 -28.67
CA SER A 43 -10.54 -11.03 -27.31
C SER A 43 -11.10 -9.80 -26.60
N ALA A 44 -12.09 -9.98 -25.76
CA ALA A 44 -12.57 -8.96 -24.86
C ALA A 44 -11.44 -8.65 -23.86
N ALA A 45 -10.69 -7.58 -24.15
CA ALA A 45 -9.92 -6.91 -23.12
C ALA A 45 -10.93 -6.48 -22.04
N SER A 46 -10.83 -7.03 -20.85
CA SER A 46 -11.55 -6.55 -19.69
C SER A 46 -11.12 -5.08 -19.48
N GLY A 47 -12.01 -4.15 -19.78
CA GLY A 47 -11.76 -2.74 -19.57
C GLY A 47 -11.60 -2.53 -18.06
N LYS A 48 -10.37 -2.37 -17.57
CA LYS A 48 -10.12 -1.72 -16.29
C LYS A 48 -10.72 -0.32 -16.41
N GLU A 49 -11.71 0.01 -15.60
CA GLU A 49 -12.14 1.41 -15.45
C GLU A 49 -10.88 2.20 -15.08
N SER A 50 -10.58 3.23 -15.87
CA SER A 50 -9.48 4.13 -15.53
C SER A 50 -9.88 4.90 -14.27
N VAL A 51 -9.26 4.61 -13.15
CA VAL A 51 -9.38 5.44 -11.96
C VAL A 51 -8.75 6.79 -12.31
N ASP A 52 -9.48 7.86 -12.02
CA ASP A 52 -9.00 9.22 -12.26
C ASP A 52 -8.00 9.57 -11.13
N VAL A 53 -6.73 9.32 -11.41
CA VAL A 53 -5.64 9.63 -10.47
C VAL A 53 -5.47 11.13 -10.40
N PRO A 54 -5.58 11.80 -9.24
CA PRO A 54 -5.45 13.22 -9.12
C PRO A 54 -4.11 13.73 -9.66
N GLU A 55 -4.15 14.77 -10.48
CA GLU A 55 -2.93 15.49 -10.88
C GLU A 55 -2.37 16.26 -9.69
N ILE A 56 -1.07 16.09 -9.41
CA ILE A 56 -0.36 16.85 -8.41
C ILE A 56 0.56 17.86 -9.10
N GLU A 57 0.39 19.14 -8.80
CA GLU A 57 1.16 20.21 -9.41
C GLU A 57 2.67 19.98 -9.23
N GLY A 58 3.40 20.08 -10.35
CA GLY A 58 4.85 19.90 -10.39
C GLY A 58 5.31 18.45 -10.51
N TYR A 59 4.41 17.47 -10.50
CA TYR A 59 4.71 16.03 -10.64
C TYR A 59 4.15 15.45 -11.94
N SER A 60 4.72 14.35 -12.38
CA SER A 60 4.17 13.49 -13.43
C SER A 60 4.02 12.10 -12.86
N LEU A 61 2.86 11.48 -13.03
CA LEU A 61 2.60 10.13 -12.55
C LEU A 61 3.60 9.15 -13.17
N LEU A 62 4.31 8.40 -12.31
CA LEU A 62 5.17 7.30 -12.70
C LEU A 62 4.37 6.01 -12.80
N TRP A 63 3.68 5.65 -11.75
CA TRP A 63 2.78 4.50 -11.66
C TRP A 63 1.82 4.65 -10.48
N ASN A 64 0.76 3.87 -10.51
CA ASN A 64 -0.20 3.72 -9.42
C ASN A 64 -0.75 2.30 -9.39
N ASP A 65 -1.29 1.89 -8.24
CA ASP A 65 -2.10 0.69 -8.09
C ASP A 65 -3.28 1.02 -7.16
N GLU A 66 -4.47 0.88 -7.68
CA GLU A 66 -5.73 1.10 -6.97
C GLU A 66 -6.34 -0.23 -6.48
N PHE A 67 -5.59 -1.33 -6.58
CA PHE A 67 -5.96 -2.66 -6.12
C PHE A 67 -7.33 -3.15 -6.61
N ASN A 68 -7.76 -2.70 -7.80
CA ASN A 68 -9.04 -3.05 -8.41
C ASN A 68 -9.07 -4.47 -9.02
N GLY A 69 -7.96 -5.20 -8.97
CA GLY A 69 -7.88 -6.58 -9.42
C GLY A 69 -8.34 -7.55 -8.35
N ASP A 70 -8.71 -8.77 -8.77
CA ASP A 70 -9.06 -9.87 -7.86
C ASP A 70 -7.83 -10.47 -7.14
N LYS A 71 -6.63 -10.07 -7.55
CA LYS A 71 -5.34 -10.53 -7.02
C LYS A 71 -4.32 -9.40 -7.05
N LEU A 72 -3.28 -9.55 -6.22
CA LEU A 72 -2.12 -8.68 -6.22
C LEU A 72 -1.51 -8.60 -7.63
N ASP A 73 -1.29 -7.38 -8.14
CA ASP A 73 -0.64 -7.19 -9.44
C ASP A 73 0.86 -7.46 -9.33
N THR A 74 1.28 -8.64 -9.78
CA THR A 74 2.68 -9.06 -9.72
C THR A 74 3.60 -8.31 -10.70
N THR A 75 3.10 -7.39 -11.50
CA THR A 75 3.91 -6.44 -12.28
C THR A 75 4.35 -5.22 -11.45
N CYS A 76 3.72 -5.01 -10.29
CA CYS A 76 4.00 -3.93 -9.35
C CYS A 76 4.55 -4.46 -8.03
N TRP A 77 4.09 -5.64 -7.59
CA TRP A 77 4.31 -6.16 -6.26
C TRP A 77 4.80 -7.60 -6.28
N GLN A 78 5.59 -7.94 -5.29
CA GLN A 78 5.94 -9.31 -4.94
C GLN A 78 5.70 -9.54 -3.45
N TYR A 79 5.32 -10.77 -3.10
CA TYR A 79 5.30 -11.20 -1.71
C TYR A 79 6.71 -11.21 -1.15
N ASP A 80 6.85 -10.88 0.12
CA ASP A 80 8.13 -10.86 0.83
C ASP A 80 8.07 -11.75 2.08
N PRO A 81 8.07 -13.09 1.92
CA PRO A 81 7.94 -14.02 3.03
C PRO A 81 9.20 -14.11 3.88
N HIS A 82 9.00 -14.18 5.20
CA HIS A 82 10.07 -14.33 6.18
C HIS A 82 9.61 -15.16 7.38
N GLU A 83 10.51 -15.96 7.95
CA GLU A 83 10.28 -16.70 9.18
C GLU A 83 10.17 -15.77 10.39
N PRO A 84 9.51 -16.20 11.49
CA PRO A 84 9.47 -15.46 12.74
C PRO A 84 10.88 -15.08 13.23
N GLY A 85 11.05 -13.86 13.73
CA GLY A 85 12.32 -13.34 14.22
C GLY A 85 13.30 -12.90 13.12
N TRP A 86 12.86 -12.78 11.88
CA TRP A 86 13.69 -12.29 10.78
C TRP A 86 14.36 -10.94 11.09
N THR A 87 13.59 -9.99 11.61
CA THR A 87 14.12 -8.70 12.09
C THR A 87 13.41 -8.28 13.37
N ASN A 88 13.98 -7.33 14.12
CA ASN A 88 13.39 -6.71 15.31
C ASN A 88 12.83 -7.67 16.36
N SER A 89 13.17 -8.96 16.32
CA SER A 89 12.57 -10.02 17.14
C SER A 89 11.04 -10.13 16.95
N GLU A 90 10.55 -9.82 15.77
CA GLU A 90 9.14 -9.89 15.41
C GLU A 90 8.61 -11.33 15.52
N LEU A 91 7.38 -11.46 16.00
CA LEU A 91 6.81 -12.77 16.33
C LEU A 91 6.14 -13.47 15.15
N GLN A 92 5.76 -12.73 14.11
CA GLN A 92 5.02 -13.26 12.98
C GLN A 92 5.92 -13.88 11.91
N GLU A 93 5.40 -14.90 11.26
CA GLU A 93 5.82 -15.30 9.93
C GLU A 93 5.15 -14.40 8.89
N TYR A 94 5.90 -13.86 7.93
CA TYR A 94 5.33 -13.25 6.73
C TYR A 94 5.11 -14.32 5.67
N THR A 95 3.86 -14.45 5.21
CA THR A 95 3.46 -15.53 4.32
C THR A 95 3.04 -15.03 2.94
N THR A 96 2.93 -15.96 1.99
CA THR A 96 2.33 -15.73 0.67
C THR A 96 0.85 -16.13 0.61
N SER A 97 0.24 -16.45 1.77
CA SER A 97 -1.14 -16.90 1.86
C SER A 97 -2.13 -15.80 1.49
N GLU A 98 -3.17 -16.14 0.73
CA GLU A 98 -4.31 -15.26 0.49
C GLU A 98 -5.12 -14.94 1.77
N GLU A 99 -4.86 -15.61 2.90
CA GLU A 99 -5.41 -15.20 4.20
C GLU A 99 -4.69 -13.97 4.79
N ASN A 100 -3.41 -13.78 4.45
CA ASN A 100 -2.60 -12.68 4.94
C ASN A 100 -2.48 -11.53 3.93
N VAL A 101 -2.45 -11.83 2.61
CA VAL A 101 -2.30 -10.83 1.54
C VAL A 101 -3.34 -11.09 0.46
N PHE A 102 -4.29 -10.20 0.30
CA PHE A 102 -5.33 -10.31 -0.72
C PHE A 102 -5.85 -8.93 -1.15
N THR A 103 -6.42 -8.88 -2.36
CA THR A 103 -7.15 -7.70 -2.86
C THR A 103 -8.65 -7.97 -2.76
N LYS A 104 -9.39 -7.00 -2.27
CA LYS A 104 -10.84 -7.06 -2.17
C LYS A 104 -11.44 -5.66 -2.07
N ASP A 105 -12.55 -5.43 -2.76
CA ASP A 105 -13.32 -4.17 -2.73
C ASP A 105 -12.44 -2.94 -3.08
N GLY A 106 -11.47 -3.09 -4.01
CA GLY A 106 -10.54 -2.03 -4.39
C GLY A 106 -9.49 -1.72 -3.32
N LEU A 107 -9.16 -2.67 -2.46
CA LEU A 107 -8.18 -2.52 -1.39
C LEU A 107 -7.18 -3.67 -1.40
N LEU A 108 -5.93 -3.37 -1.12
CA LEU A 108 -4.96 -4.34 -0.64
C LEU A 108 -5.17 -4.55 0.86
N HIS A 109 -5.30 -5.80 1.27
CA HIS A 109 -5.37 -6.20 2.67
C HIS A 109 -4.09 -6.93 3.07
N LEU A 110 -3.39 -6.38 4.07
CA LEU A 110 -2.31 -7.04 4.79
C LEU A 110 -2.84 -7.41 6.17
N LYS A 111 -3.04 -8.70 6.43
CA LYS A 111 -3.77 -9.18 7.60
C LYS A 111 -2.87 -9.94 8.54
N ALA A 112 -2.73 -9.45 9.77
CA ALA A 112 -2.14 -10.20 10.86
C ALA A 112 -3.16 -11.19 11.44
N ILE A 113 -2.74 -12.45 11.64
CA ILE A 113 -3.58 -13.54 12.16
C ILE A 113 -2.85 -14.20 13.33
N LYS A 114 -3.57 -14.35 14.45
CA LYS A 114 -3.11 -15.10 15.59
C LYS A 114 -3.78 -16.46 15.63
N THR A 115 -3.01 -17.51 15.72
CA THR A 115 -3.45 -18.89 15.87
C THR A 115 -2.72 -19.57 17.04
N LYS A 116 -2.88 -20.88 17.18
CA LYS A 116 -2.03 -21.70 18.04
C LYS A 116 -1.37 -22.78 17.19
N ASP A 117 -0.12 -23.07 17.52
CA ASP A 117 0.60 -24.19 16.94
C ASP A 117 0.07 -25.55 17.47
N GLU A 118 0.66 -26.64 17.01
CA GLU A 118 0.32 -28.01 17.43
C GLU A 118 0.53 -28.27 18.94
N ASN A 119 1.34 -27.46 19.60
CA ASN A 119 1.63 -27.53 21.04
C ASN A 119 0.75 -26.57 21.85
N GLY A 120 -0.16 -25.82 21.21
CA GLY A 120 -1.03 -24.84 21.83
C GLY A 120 -0.33 -23.50 22.14
N ILE A 121 0.86 -23.25 21.60
CA ILE A 121 1.61 -21.99 21.72
C ILE A 121 1.06 -20.99 20.71
N ASP A 122 0.98 -19.72 21.09
CA ASP A 122 0.54 -18.66 20.20
C ASP A 122 1.48 -18.55 18.99
N TYR A 123 0.89 -18.53 17.79
CA TYR A 123 1.57 -18.41 16.52
C TYR A 123 0.94 -17.29 15.71
N TYR A 124 1.77 -16.52 15.02
CA TYR A 124 1.34 -15.32 14.30
C TYR A 124 1.78 -15.41 12.85
N THR A 125 0.88 -15.02 11.94
CA THR A 125 1.19 -14.81 10.53
C THR A 125 0.78 -13.40 10.11
N SER A 126 1.46 -12.84 9.11
CA SER A 126 1.13 -11.53 8.55
C SER A 126 1.46 -11.46 7.07
N GLY A 127 1.11 -10.35 6.43
CA GLY A 127 1.42 -10.07 5.04
C GLY A 127 2.48 -8.99 4.89
N LYS A 128 3.40 -9.18 3.93
CA LYS A 128 4.40 -8.19 3.50
C LYS A 128 4.53 -8.25 1.98
N VAL A 129 4.48 -7.10 1.33
CA VAL A 129 4.68 -6.96 -0.12
C VAL A 129 5.71 -5.89 -0.40
N LYS A 130 6.43 -6.00 -1.52
CA LYS A 130 7.43 -5.03 -1.95
C LYS A 130 7.43 -4.86 -3.47
N GLY A 131 7.85 -3.69 -3.93
CA GLY A 131 8.03 -3.35 -5.35
C GLY A 131 9.46 -3.46 -5.86
N GLN A 132 10.39 -4.01 -5.09
CA GLN A 132 11.82 -4.12 -5.42
C GLN A 132 12.04 -4.75 -6.81
N ASN A 133 12.85 -4.10 -7.66
CA ASN A 133 13.10 -4.48 -9.05
C ASN A 133 11.87 -4.44 -10.00
N LEU A 134 10.73 -3.92 -9.52
CA LEU A 134 9.51 -3.79 -10.31
C LEU A 134 9.13 -2.34 -10.55
N LYS A 135 9.19 -1.51 -9.51
CA LYS A 135 8.76 -0.11 -9.52
C LYS A 135 9.76 0.82 -8.83
N ASP A 136 11.05 0.55 -9.05
CA ASP A 136 12.12 1.34 -8.45
C ASP A 136 12.16 2.77 -9.03
N PHE A 137 12.51 3.72 -8.18
CA PHE A 137 12.66 5.11 -8.58
C PHE A 137 13.68 5.82 -7.67
N MET A 138 14.12 6.98 -8.10
CA MET A 138 14.97 7.87 -7.31
C MET A 138 14.41 9.28 -7.43
N TYR A 139 14.10 9.86 -6.27
CA TYR A 139 13.44 11.16 -6.08
C TYR A 139 12.00 11.21 -6.63
N GLY A 140 11.14 11.86 -5.90
CA GLY A 140 9.75 12.03 -6.25
C GLY A 140 8.85 12.16 -5.03
N LYS A 141 7.56 11.95 -5.25
CA LYS A 141 6.55 11.91 -4.20
C LYS A 141 5.88 10.54 -4.20
N VAL A 142 5.82 9.92 -3.03
CA VAL A 142 5.01 8.72 -2.78
C VAL A 142 3.78 9.13 -2.00
N VAL A 143 2.63 8.65 -2.41
CA VAL A 143 1.36 8.89 -1.74
C VAL A 143 0.66 7.55 -1.54
N VAL A 144 0.29 7.23 -0.31
CA VAL A 144 -0.42 6.00 0.03
C VAL A 144 -1.62 6.33 0.90
N ARG A 145 -2.81 5.92 0.47
CA ARG A 145 -4.01 5.99 1.28
C ARG A 145 -4.22 4.67 2.00
N ALA A 146 -4.15 4.71 3.33
CA ALA A 146 -4.21 3.52 4.16
C ALA A 146 -5.08 3.73 5.42
N LYS A 147 -5.56 2.62 5.95
CA LYS A 147 -6.17 2.51 7.27
C LYS A 147 -5.40 1.45 8.05
N VAL A 148 -4.96 1.79 9.26
CA VAL A 148 -4.12 0.93 10.08
C VAL A 148 -4.95 0.10 11.05
N PRO A 149 -4.46 -1.06 11.52
CA PRO A 149 -5.12 -1.84 12.55
C PRO A 149 -4.90 -1.24 13.95
N GLU A 150 -5.86 -1.51 14.87
CA GLU A 150 -5.74 -1.24 16.30
C GLU A 150 -5.48 -2.54 17.07
N GLY A 151 -4.62 -2.50 18.08
CA GLY A 151 -4.34 -3.61 18.99
C GLY A 151 -2.90 -3.65 19.47
N GLN A 152 -2.71 -4.02 20.74
CA GLN A 152 -1.39 -4.14 21.36
C GLN A 152 -0.50 -5.10 20.57
N GLY A 153 0.71 -4.64 20.21
CA GLY A 153 1.73 -5.41 19.50
C GLY A 153 1.60 -5.37 17.97
N LEU A 154 0.62 -4.65 17.41
CA LEU A 154 0.56 -4.38 15.97
C LEU A 154 1.46 -3.19 15.62
N TRP A 155 2.21 -3.34 14.53
CA TRP A 155 3.16 -2.34 14.03
C TRP A 155 3.09 -2.31 12.49
N PRO A 156 2.09 -1.69 11.90
CA PRO A 156 2.02 -1.52 10.46
C PRO A 156 2.98 -0.44 9.99
N ALA A 157 3.60 -0.66 8.82
CA ALA A 157 4.53 0.27 8.21
C ALA A 157 4.35 0.39 6.69
N ILE A 158 4.63 1.59 6.17
CA ILE A 158 4.79 1.90 4.75
C ILE A 158 6.17 2.54 4.62
N TRP A 159 7.08 1.89 3.92
CA TRP A 159 8.48 2.26 3.95
C TRP A 159 9.23 1.91 2.67
N MET A 160 10.42 2.44 2.52
CA MET A 160 11.27 2.25 1.34
C MET A 160 12.69 1.88 1.76
N MET A 161 13.26 0.93 1.04
CA MET A 161 14.66 0.52 1.12
C MET A 161 15.33 0.68 -0.24
N PRO A 162 16.66 0.80 -0.31
CA PRO A 162 17.37 0.72 -1.58
C PRO A 162 17.14 -0.62 -2.27
N THR A 163 16.96 -0.59 -3.58
CA THR A 163 16.84 -1.82 -4.40
C THR A 163 18.10 -2.68 -4.31
N ASP A 164 19.27 -2.06 -4.25
CA ASP A 164 20.59 -2.70 -4.17
C ASP A 164 21.32 -2.27 -2.90
N GLU A 165 21.08 -2.98 -1.81
CA GLU A 165 21.73 -2.75 -0.52
C GLU A 165 23.24 -3.04 -0.59
N GLU A 166 23.69 -3.97 -1.43
CA GLU A 166 25.13 -4.26 -1.58
C GLU A 166 25.87 -3.05 -2.14
N HIS A 167 25.23 -2.30 -3.03
CA HIS A 167 25.79 -1.09 -3.60
C HIS A 167 25.94 0.05 -2.57
N TYR A 168 24.92 0.26 -1.75
CA TYR A 168 24.90 1.37 -0.77
C TYR A 168 25.46 0.98 0.60
N GLY A 169 25.66 -0.29 0.84
CA GLY A 169 26.08 -0.86 2.12
C GLY A 169 24.90 -1.47 2.86
N GLN A 170 25.19 -2.19 3.94
CA GLN A 170 24.14 -2.79 4.77
C GLN A 170 23.44 -1.74 5.62
N TRP A 171 22.22 -2.05 6.04
CA TRP A 171 21.49 -1.22 6.97
C TRP A 171 22.31 -0.93 8.25
N PRO A 172 22.30 0.27 8.79
CA PRO A 172 21.51 1.45 8.37
C PRO A 172 22.22 2.35 7.32
N LYS A 173 23.42 1.99 6.90
CA LYS A 173 24.22 2.80 5.99
C LYS A 173 23.57 3.00 4.61
N CYS A 174 22.85 1.98 4.13
CA CYS A 174 22.13 2.04 2.86
C CYS A 174 20.98 3.04 2.86
N GLY A 175 20.51 3.44 4.03
CA GLY A 175 19.33 4.29 4.21
C GLY A 175 18.02 3.51 4.26
N GLU A 176 17.03 4.08 4.94
CA GLU A 176 15.64 3.64 5.01
C GLU A 176 14.75 4.86 5.15
N ILE A 177 13.61 4.89 4.46
CA ILE A 177 12.66 6.00 4.52
C ILE A 177 11.31 5.43 4.93
N ASP A 178 10.89 5.68 6.17
CA ASP A 178 9.59 5.29 6.66
C ASP A 178 8.59 6.39 6.36
N ILE A 179 7.69 6.11 5.43
CA ILE A 179 6.62 7.04 5.05
C ILE A 179 5.59 7.12 6.17
N MET A 180 5.28 5.97 6.76
CA MET A 180 4.37 5.84 7.88
C MET A 180 4.72 4.61 8.72
N GLU A 181 4.80 4.80 10.01
CA GLU A 181 4.72 3.75 11.02
C GLU A 181 3.66 4.13 12.06
N THR A 182 2.94 3.15 12.58
CA THR A 182 2.06 3.34 13.74
C THR A 182 2.20 2.18 14.73
N LEU A 183 1.89 2.44 15.99
CA LEU A 183 1.82 1.40 17.01
C LEU A 183 0.36 1.15 17.37
N GLY A 184 -0.11 -0.08 17.26
CA GLY A 184 -1.52 -0.41 17.41
C GLY A 184 -2.13 -0.11 18.78
N HIS A 185 -1.33 0.28 19.77
CA HIS A 185 -1.79 0.70 21.10
C HIS A 185 -1.82 2.24 21.28
N GLU A 186 -1.37 3.01 20.28
CA GLU A 186 -1.41 4.48 20.25
C GLU A 186 -1.75 4.98 18.84
N THR A 187 -2.88 4.51 18.32
CA THR A 187 -3.31 4.74 16.93
C THR A 187 -3.66 6.18 16.59
N GLU A 188 -3.60 7.09 17.53
CA GLU A 188 -3.65 8.53 17.31
C GLU A 188 -2.33 9.12 16.79
N LYS A 189 -1.22 8.32 16.80
CA LYS A 189 0.11 8.78 16.36
C LYS A 189 0.58 8.03 15.12
N ALA A 190 1.24 8.76 14.25
CA ALA A 190 2.02 8.21 13.15
C ALA A 190 3.41 8.85 13.11
N TYR A 191 4.38 8.07 12.68
CA TYR A 191 5.78 8.43 12.62
C TYR A 191 6.27 8.39 11.19
N GLY A 192 7.09 9.35 10.80
CA GLY A 192 7.87 9.35 9.56
C GLY A 192 9.34 9.47 9.92
N THR A 193 10.16 8.57 9.40
CA THR A 193 11.54 8.44 9.84
C THR A 193 12.49 8.37 8.65
N LEU A 194 13.68 8.92 8.79
CA LEU A 194 14.83 8.67 7.94
C LEU A 194 15.91 8.00 8.77
N HIS A 195 16.30 6.77 8.40
CA HIS A 195 17.45 6.06 8.96
C HIS A 195 18.63 6.14 8.01
N TYR A 196 19.84 6.35 8.53
CA TYR A 196 21.03 6.51 7.70
C TYR A 196 22.34 6.34 8.48
N GLY A 197 23.43 6.26 7.74
CA GLY A 197 24.78 6.45 8.24
C GLY A 197 25.40 5.27 8.99
N GLU A 198 26.67 5.44 9.30
CA GLU A 198 27.48 4.56 10.13
C GLU A 198 28.46 5.41 10.95
N PRO A 199 28.24 5.60 12.26
CA PRO A 199 27.21 4.94 13.10
C PRO A 199 25.77 5.33 12.71
N HIS A 200 24.79 4.48 13.10
CA HIS A 200 23.37 4.71 12.86
C HIS A 200 22.90 6.06 13.36
N GLY A 201 22.32 6.82 12.46
CA GLY A 201 21.58 8.04 12.74
C GLY A 201 20.13 7.90 12.29
N GLU A 202 19.23 8.56 12.98
CA GLU A 202 17.83 8.65 12.60
C GLU A 202 17.30 10.06 12.82
N GLN A 203 16.32 10.44 12.00
CA GLN A 203 15.53 11.66 12.20
C GLN A 203 14.06 11.31 12.05
N GLN A 204 13.30 11.38 13.14
CA GLN A 204 11.91 11.01 13.22
C GLN A 204 11.03 12.23 13.53
N GLY A 205 9.95 12.37 12.77
CA GLY A 205 8.82 13.27 13.08
C GLY A 205 7.61 12.47 13.54
N THR A 206 6.79 13.10 14.38
CA THR A 206 5.55 12.52 14.88
C THR A 206 4.38 13.41 14.50
N TYR A 207 3.34 12.82 13.94
CA TYR A 207 2.03 13.46 13.74
C TYR A 207 1.04 12.88 14.75
N VAL A 208 0.22 13.74 15.35
CA VAL A 208 -0.80 13.34 16.31
C VAL A 208 -2.16 13.87 15.85
N LEU A 209 -3.12 12.94 15.70
CA LEU A 209 -4.52 13.31 15.46
C LEU A 209 -5.11 13.93 16.71
N GLU A 210 -5.98 14.91 16.52
CA GLU A 210 -6.64 15.64 17.61
C GLU A 210 -8.03 15.04 17.90
N ASP A 211 -8.67 15.51 18.96
CA ASP A 211 -10.08 15.24 19.30
C ASP A 211 -10.48 13.76 19.46
N GLY A 212 -9.50 12.87 19.72
CA GLY A 212 -9.75 11.45 19.92
C GLY A 212 -9.93 10.65 18.62
N GLU A 213 -9.57 11.25 17.49
CA GLU A 213 -9.46 10.53 16.20
C GLU A 213 -8.27 9.57 16.20
N THR A 214 -8.37 8.51 15.41
CA THR A 214 -7.31 7.51 15.27
C THR A 214 -7.15 7.08 13.81
N PHE A 215 -5.93 6.77 13.41
CA PHE A 215 -5.61 6.20 12.10
C PHE A 215 -6.26 4.83 11.87
N ALA A 216 -6.83 4.22 12.91
CA ALA A 216 -7.61 2.98 12.83
C ALA A 216 -9.10 3.22 12.56
N SER A 217 -9.62 4.44 12.72
CA SER A 217 -11.03 4.76 12.53
C SER A 217 -11.40 4.94 11.06
N ASP A 218 -10.52 5.54 10.25
CA ASP A 218 -10.76 5.82 8.83
C ASP A 218 -9.46 5.72 8.02
N PHE A 219 -9.56 5.93 6.71
CA PHE A 219 -8.42 6.02 5.80
C PHE A 219 -7.81 7.41 5.84
N HIS A 220 -6.49 7.47 5.91
CA HIS A 220 -5.68 8.67 5.83
C HIS A 220 -4.69 8.57 4.68
N GLU A 221 -4.25 9.72 4.16
CA GLU A 221 -3.22 9.83 3.14
C GLU A 221 -1.87 10.07 3.79
N PHE A 222 -0.94 9.14 3.62
CA PHE A 222 0.44 9.26 4.05
C PHE A 222 1.33 9.53 2.85
N SER A 223 2.17 10.55 2.93
CA SER A 223 3.06 10.82 1.80
C SER A 223 4.42 11.36 2.21
N VAL A 224 5.42 11.08 1.37
CA VAL A 224 6.76 11.65 1.46
C VAL A 224 7.16 12.27 0.12
N GLU A 225 7.74 13.44 0.17
CA GLU A 225 8.47 14.05 -0.94
C GLU A 225 9.97 13.85 -0.69
N TRP A 226 10.63 13.23 -1.65
CA TRP A 226 12.07 12.98 -1.64
C TRP A 226 12.74 13.75 -2.77
N GLU A 227 13.54 14.75 -2.41
CA GLU A 227 14.33 15.56 -3.34
C GLU A 227 15.83 15.48 -2.97
N PRO A 228 16.73 15.83 -3.88
CA PRO A 228 18.16 15.93 -3.53
C PRO A 228 18.36 16.89 -2.34
N GLY A 229 18.83 16.37 -1.21
CA GLY A 229 19.11 17.14 0.00
C GLY A 229 17.89 17.45 0.87
N GLU A 230 16.69 16.96 0.54
CA GLU A 230 15.51 17.26 1.34
C GLU A 230 14.46 16.15 1.31
N PHE A 231 13.87 15.85 2.46
CA PHE A 231 12.70 15.01 2.63
C PHE A 231 11.60 15.77 3.37
N ARG A 232 10.34 15.57 2.98
CA ARG A 232 9.16 16.17 3.61
C ARG A 232 8.06 15.14 3.75
N TRP A 233 7.55 14.94 4.97
CA TRP A 233 6.46 14.01 5.28
C TRP A 233 5.15 14.75 5.51
N TYR A 234 4.08 14.18 4.98
CA TYR A 234 2.73 14.76 5.09
C TYR A 234 1.72 13.69 5.49
N ILE A 235 0.71 14.11 6.26
CA ILE A 235 -0.50 13.33 6.52
C ILE A 235 -1.70 14.20 6.15
N ASP A 236 -2.59 13.68 5.30
CA ASP A 236 -3.76 14.38 4.76
C ASP A 236 -3.39 15.79 4.22
N GLY A 237 -2.25 15.86 3.53
CA GLY A 237 -1.71 17.10 2.96
C GLY A 237 -1.03 18.03 3.98
N ASN A 238 -1.02 17.72 5.27
CA ASN A 238 -0.39 18.54 6.30
C ASN A 238 1.08 18.15 6.47
N LEU A 239 2.00 19.09 6.19
CA LEU A 239 3.44 18.90 6.42
C LEU A 239 3.69 18.84 7.94
N TYR A 240 4.35 17.77 8.41
CA TYR A 240 4.67 17.63 9.82
C TYR A 240 6.15 17.36 10.11
N HIS A 241 6.92 16.88 9.13
CA HIS A 241 8.34 16.59 9.32
C HIS A 241 9.14 16.97 8.09
N THR A 242 10.33 17.55 8.31
CA THR A 242 11.29 17.88 7.24
C THR A 242 12.69 17.50 7.69
N VAL A 243 13.41 16.81 6.83
CA VAL A 243 14.84 16.53 6.98
C VAL A 243 15.57 17.12 5.78
N ASN A 244 16.59 17.91 6.03
CA ASN A 244 17.44 18.51 5.01
C ASN A 244 18.91 18.53 5.43
N ASP A 245 19.82 18.68 4.44
CA ASP A 245 21.27 18.82 4.62
C ASP A 245 21.64 20.14 5.35
#